data_a0116ec7c8d1e5951f43f06a56147021
#
_entry.id   a0116ec7c8d1e5951f43f06a56147021
#
_cell.length_a   1.000
_cell.length_b   1.000
_cell.length_c   1.000
_cell.angle_alpha   90.00
_cell.angle_beta   90.00
_cell.angle_gamma   90.00
#
_symmetry.space_group_name_H-M   'P 1'
#
loop_
_entity.id
_entity.type
_entity.pdbx_description
1 polymer ?
#
loop_
_entity_poly.entity_id
_entity_poly.type
_entity_poly.pdbx_seq_one_letter_code
_entity_poly.pdbx_strand_id
1 'polypeptide(L)'
;MVEKKIYAFVQARLSSKRLKNKVTKKIKNKTLIELLLKRLSKSKLINEIVVLIPKKKNENKLEKLIKKKGFNVFRGSKNNVLERFYKASKVYKPNYIIRITADCPLVDINIVNNLIKIIVKKKYDY
;
A
#
# COMPACT_ATOMS: atom_id res chain seq x y z
N MET A 1 -11.99 13.50 -21.70
CA MET A 1 -12.30 12.91 -20.39
C MET A 1 -11.02 12.73 -19.57
N VAL A 2 -10.96 13.30 -18.37
CA VAL A 2 -9.80 13.11 -17.51
C VAL A 2 -9.92 11.74 -16.84
N GLU A 3 -8.91 10.88 -17.07
CA GLU A 3 -8.85 9.58 -16.44
C GLU A 3 -8.63 9.73 -14.92
N LYS A 4 -9.42 9.01 -14.13
CA LYS A 4 -9.28 9.00 -12.67
C LYS A 4 -8.06 8.18 -12.25
N LYS A 5 -7.19 8.79 -11.45
CA LYS A 5 -6.02 8.11 -10.87
C LYS A 5 -6.40 7.47 -9.54
N ILE A 6 -6.44 6.16 -9.52
CA ILE A 6 -6.77 5.36 -8.33
C ILE A 6 -5.51 4.67 -7.86
N TYR A 7 -5.01 5.06 -6.67
CA TYR A 7 -3.78 4.53 -6.11
C TYR A 7 -4.06 3.71 -4.86
N ALA A 8 -3.42 2.57 -4.74
CA ALA A 8 -3.39 1.82 -3.49
C ALA A 8 -2.17 2.26 -2.68
N PHE A 9 -2.40 2.80 -1.50
CA PHE A 9 -1.35 3.15 -0.54
C PHE A 9 -1.31 2.06 0.54
N VAL A 10 -0.23 1.29 0.53
CA VAL A 10 -0.04 0.16 1.44
C VAL A 10 0.87 0.61 2.59
N GLN A 11 0.31 0.65 3.80
CA GLN A 11 1.06 0.99 5.00
C GLN A 11 1.84 -0.24 5.48
N ALA A 12 3.17 -0.11 5.60
CA ALA A 12 4.03 -1.19 6.06
C ALA A 12 5.16 -0.69 6.94
N ARG A 13 5.62 -1.55 7.84
CA ARG A 13 6.81 -1.30 8.67
C ARG A 13 7.37 -2.63 9.19
N LEU A 14 8.69 -2.71 9.39
CA LEU A 14 9.32 -3.85 10.04
C LEU A 14 9.12 -3.83 11.56
N SER A 15 9.19 -2.63 12.17
CA SER A 15 9.04 -2.46 13.61
C SER A 15 7.59 -2.67 14.03
N SER A 16 7.32 -3.76 14.73
CA SER A 16 6.02 -4.05 15.34
C SER A 16 6.27 -4.48 16.78
N LYS A 17 5.49 -3.92 17.73
CA LYS A 17 5.60 -4.30 19.15
C LYS A 17 5.12 -5.73 19.42
N ARG A 18 4.09 -6.18 18.71
CA ARG A 18 3.46 -7.50 18.91
C ARG A 18 4.21 -8.62 18.19
N LEU A 19 4.61 -8.39 16.95
CA LEU A 19 5.35 -9.38 16.16
C LEU A 19 6.36 -8.67 15.29
N LYS A 20 7.63 -8.72 15.69
CA LYS A 20 8.73 -8.08 14.97
C LYS A 20 8.87 -8.65 13.56
N ASN A 21 9.12 -7.77 12.58
CA ASN A 21 9.29 -8.14 11.18
C ASN A 21 8.07 -8.89 10.57
N LYS A 22 6.87 -8.61 11.08
CA LYS A 22 5.64 -9.30 10.65
C LYS A 22 5.47 -9.33 9.12
N VAL A 23 5.64 -8.19 8.46
CA VAL A 23 5.39 -8.07 7.01
C VAL A 23 6.37 -8.85 6.15
N THR A 24 7.54 -9.21 6.69
CA THR A 24 8.54 -10.04 6.00
C THR A 24 8.52 -11.50 6.43
N LYS A 25 7.59 -11.91 7.30
CA LYS A 25 7.38 -13.33 7.61
C LYS A 25 6.93 -14.06 6.35
N LYS A 26 7.43 -15.26 6.17
CA LYS A 26 7.17 -16.05 4.96
C LYS A 26 6.05 -17.07 5.17
N ILE A 27 5.21 -17.19 4.16
CA ILE A 27 4.31 -18.33 3.98
C ILE A 27 4.82 -19.05 2.73
N LYS A 28 5.30 -20.29 2.93
CA LYS A 28 6.09 -21.01 1.92
C LYS A 28 7.32 -20.16 1.59
N ASN A 29 7.54 -19.77 0.34
CA ASN A 29 8.72 -19.03 -0.08
C ASN A 29 8.48 -17.52 -0.26
N LYS A 30 7.28 -17.01 0.11
CA LYS A 30 6.92 -15.60 -0.12
C LYS A 30 6.61 -14.89 1.19
N THR A 31 7.07 -13.65 1.32
CA THR A 31 6.73 -12.81 2.47
C THR A 31 5.25 -12.38 2.42
N LEU A 32 4.70 -12.01 3.57
CA LEU A 32 3.31 -11.52 3.64
C LEU A 32 3.10 -10.31 2.73
N ILE A 33 4.07 -9.39 2.71
CA ILE A 33 3.95 -8.19 1.86
C ILE A 33 4.01 -8.53 0.37
N GLU A 34 4.84 -9.49 -0.03
CA GLU A 34 4.88 -9.96 -1.44
C GLU A 34 3.53 -10.53 -1.86
N LEU A 35 2.91 -11.35 -1.00
CA LEU A 35 1.60 -11.94 -1.28
C LEU A 35 0.53 -10.88 -1.45
N LEU A 36 0.51 -9.89 -0.55
CA LEU A 36 -0.42 -8.77 -0.62
C LEU A 36 -0.25 -7.96 -1.91
N LEU A 37 0.98 -7.55 -2.21
CA LEU A 37 1.27 -6.73 -3.39
C LEU A 37 0.93 -7.48 -4.69
N LYS A 38 1.21 -8.77 -4.74
CA LYS A 38 0.84 -9.61 -5.87
C LYS A 38 -0.68 -9.67 -6.06
N ARG A 39 -1.45 -9.77 -4.98
CA ARG A 39 -2.92 -9.73 -5.06
C ARG A 39 -3.42 -8.39 -5.56
N LEU A 40 -2.94 -7.29 -4.99
CA LEU A 40 -3.34 -5.95 -5.41
C LEU A 40 -3.01 -5.68 -6.89
N SER A 41 -1.88 -6.19 -7.37
CA SER A 41 -1.47 -6.02 -8.77
C SER A 41 -2.40 -6.70 -9.78
N LYS A 42 -3.27 -7.60 -9.33
CA LYS A 42 -4.29 -8.24 -10.18
C LYS A 42 -5.48 -7.32 -10.46
N SER A 43 -5.65 -6.24 -9.70
CA SER A 43 -6.72 -5.28 -9.97
C SER A 43 -6.42 -4.47 -11.23
N LYS A 44 -7.37 -4.45 -12.16
CA LYS A 44 -7.29 -3.62 -13.37
C LYS A 44 -7.74 -2.18 -13.12
N LEU A 45 -8.32 -1.91 -11.96
CA LEU A 45 -8.85 -0.58 -11.59
C LEU A 45 -7.84 0.25 -10.80
N ILE A 46 -6.84 -0.38 -10.17
CA ILE A 46 -5.77 0.32 -9.46
C ILE A 46 -4.69 0.71 -10.47
N ASN A 47 -4.42 2.01 -10.60
CA ASN A 47 -3.41 2.53 -11.52
C ASN A 47 -1.99 2.35 -10.99
N GLU A 48 -1.78 2.55 -9.69
CA GLU A 48 -0.48 2.46 -9.03
C GLU A 48 -0.60 1.91 -7.63
N ILE A 49 0.42 1.17 -7.21
CA ILE A 49 0.58 0.68 -5.84
C ILE A 49 1.83 1.32 -5.26
N VAL A 50 1.68 2.02 -4.14
CA VAL A 50 2.79 2.65 -3.43
C VAL A 50 2.81 2.12 -2.00
N VAL A 51 3.95 1.60 -1.56
CA VAL A 51 4.13 1.15 -0.18
C VAL A 51 4.69 2.31 0.64
N LEU A 52 3.97 2.70 1.69
CA LEU A 52 4.35 3.79 2.58
C LEU A 52 5.01 3.22 3.83
N ILE A 53 6.28 3.56 4.04
CA ILE A 53 7.09 3.08 5.16
C ILE A 53 7.67 4.24 5.96
N PRO A 54 8.03 4.02 7.24
CA PRO A 54 8.65 5.06 8.06
C PRO A 54 10.06 5.44 7.58
N LYS A 55 10.46 6.69 7.82
CA LYS A 55 11.85 7.16 7.66
C LYS A 55 12.72 6.65 8.80
N LYS A 56 13.18 5.41 8.71
CA LYS A 56 14.12 4.80 9.68
C LYS A 56 15.09 3.90 8.94
N LYS A 57 16.35 3.87 9.40
CA LYS A 57 17.38 2.98 8.81
C LYS A 57 16.98 1.51 8.84
N ASN A 58 16.29 1.06 9.89
CA ASN A 58 15.85 -0.33 10.00
C ASN A 58 14.77 -0.72 8.98
N GLU A 59 14.19 0.24 8.27
CA GLU A 59 13.24 -0.02 7.18
C GLU A 59 13.92 -0.18 5.81
N ASN A 60 15.24 0.00 5.72
CA ASN A 60 15.96 -0.08 4.44
C ASN A 60 15.83 -1.46 3.77
N LYS A 61 15.84 -2.53 4.55
CA LYS A 61 15.65 -3.89 4.03
C LYS A 61 14.28 -4.06 3.37
N LEU A 62 13.25 -3.52 4.00
CA LEU A 62 11.88 -3.55 3.47
C LEU A 62 11.78 -2.78 2.16
N GLU A 63 12.37 -1.59 2.12
CA GLU A 63 12.41 -0.79 0.88
C GLU A 63 13.07 -1.54 -0.27
N LYS A 64 14.23 -2.14 -0.03
CA LYS A 64 14.95 -2.93 -1.03
C LYS A 64 14.11 -4.11 -1.55
N LEU A 65 13.45 -4.82 -0.64
CA LEU A 65 12.60 -5.95 -0.99
C LEU A 65 11.45 -5.51 -1.92
N ILE A 66 10.76 -4.43 -1.56
CA ILE A 66 9.62 -3.92 -2.30
C ILE A 66 10.04 -3.41 -3.68
N LYS A 67 11.11 -2.62 -3.76
CA LYS A 67 11.64 -2.10 -5.02
C LYS A 67 12.12 -3.22 -5.95
N LYS A 68 12.76 -4.26 -5.38
CA LYS A 68 13.19 -5.43 -6.16
C LYS A 68 12.00 -6.15 -6.81
N LYS A 69 10.84 -6.11 -6.18
CA LYS A 69 9.61 -6.69 -6.74
C LYS A 69 8.88 -5.77 -7.71
N GLY A 70 9.42 -4.60 -8.01
CA GLY A 70 8.87 -3.67 -8.99
C GLY A 70 7.82 -2.70 -8.46
N PHE A 71 7.71 -2.53 -7.14
CA PHE A 71 6.73 -1.63 -6.53
C PHE A 71 7.38 -0.34 -6.04
N ASN A 72 6.58 0.73 -6.02
CA ASN A 72 7.01 2.03 -5.54
C ASN A 72 7.01 2.10 -4.02
N VAL A 73 7.95 2.83 -3.47
CA VAL A 73 8.07 3.07 -2.02
C VAL A 73 8.07 4.56 -1.75
N PHE A 74 7.31 4.98 -0.74
CA PHE A 74 7.36 6.32 -0.21
C PHE A 74 7.74 6.26 1.27
N ARG A 75 8.76 7.04 1.66
CA ARG A 75 9.21 7.12 3.05
C ARG A 75 8.69 8.40 3.68
N GLY A 76 7.99 8.29 4.80
CA GLY A 76 7.37 9.43 5.47
C GLY A 76 7.51 9.38 6.97
N SER A 77 6.74 10.22 7.67
CA SER A 77 6.80 10.36 9.12
C SER A 77 6.86 9.03 9.85
N LYS A 78 7.76 8.93 10.82
CA LYS A 78 7.95 7.75 11.66
C LYS A 78 6.74 7.48 12.56
N ASN A 79 6.25 8.52 13.22
CA ASN A 79 5.25 8.41 14.29
C ASN A 79 3.85 8.80 13.85
N ASN A 80 3.72 9.57 12.78
CA ASN A 80 2.44 10.08 12.31
C ASN A 80 2.08 9.45 10.96
N VAL A 81 1.23 8.42 11.01
CA VAL A 81 0.78 7.69 9.83
C VAL A 81 -0.06 8.59 8.92
N LEU A 82 -0.94 9.41 9.49
CA LEU A 82 -1.77 10.33 8.72
C LEU A 82 -0.92 11.32 7.91
N GLU A 83 0.11 11.89 8.54
CA GLU A 83 1.06 12.78 7.85
C GLU A 83 1.77 12.06 6.70
N ARG A 84 2.15 10.79 6.91
CA ARG A 84 2.79 9.97 5.87
C ARG A 84 1.89 9.83 4.65
N PHE A 85 0.61 9.51 4.87
CA PHE A 85 -0.40 9.41 3.79
C PHE A 85 -0.64 10.76 3.12
N TYR A 86 -0.75 11.83 3.90
CA TYR A 86 -0.94 13.18 3.38
C TYR A 86 0.21 13.59 2.46
N LYS A 87 1.45 13.43 2.91
CA LYS A 87 2.64 13.79 2.10
C LYS A 87 2.73 12.94 0.83
N ALA A 88 2.45 11.64 0.92
CA ALA A 88 2.41 10.79 -0.26
C ALA A 88 1.34 11.26 -1.25
N SER A 89 0.17 11.64 -0.76
CA SER A 89 -0.90 12.16 -1.62
C SER A 89 -0.51 13.44 -2.35
N LYS A 90 0.30 14.30 -1.70
CA LYS A 90 0.82 15.53 -2.34
C LYS A 90 1.84 15.22 -3.45
N VAL A 91 2.63 14.19 -3.28
CA VAL A 91 3.63 13.78 -4.28
C VAL A 91 2.99 13.09 -5.48
N TYR A 92 2.12 12.11 -5.23
CA TYR A 92 1.53 11.29 -6.29
C TYR A 92 0.25 11.87 -6.88
N LYS A 93 -0.45 12.73 -6.15
CA LYS A 93 -1.68 13.43 -6.57
C LYS A 93 -2.76 12.49 -7.15
N PRO A 94 -3.13 11.41 -6.43
CA PRO A 94 -4.20 10.55 -6.90
C PRO A 94 -5.57 11.24 -6.77
N ASN A 95 -6.54 10.80 -7.56
CA ASN A 95 -7.94 11.22 -7.38
C ASN A 95 -8.60 10.44 -6.22
N TYR A 96 -8.25 9.15 -6.10
CA TYR A 96 -8.75 8.29 -5.03
C TYR A 96 -7.61 7.45 -4.46
N ILE A 97 -7.67 7.23 -3.15
CA ILE A 97 -6.70 6.42 -2.42
C ILE A 97 -7.43 5.23 -1.82
N ILE A 98 -6.91 4.03 -2.10
CA ILE A 98 -7.32 2.81 -1.40
C ILE A 98 -6.28 2.54 -0.32
N ARG A 99 -6.68 2.69 0.93
CA ARG A 99 -5.79 2.46 2.07
C ARG A 99 -5.77 0.99 2.45
N ILE A 100 -4.59 0.39 2.41
CA ILE A 100 -4.37 -1.03 2.74
C ILE A 100 -3.31 -1.12 3.83
N THR A 101 -3.50 -2.04 4.77
CA THR A 101 -2.46 -2.38 5.76
C THR A 101 -1.74 -3.66 5.33
N ALA A 102 -0.41 -3.66 5.48
CA ALA A 102 0.44 -4.74 4.96
C ALA A 102 0.27 -6.08 5.69
N ASP A 103 -0.48 -6.12 6.79
CA ASP A 103 -0.76 -7.34 7.54
C ASP A 103 -2.05 -8.06 7.09
N CYS A 104 -2.62 -7.66 5.96
CA CYS A 104 -3.82 -8.28 5.38
C CYS A 104 -3.49 -8.97 4.05
N PRO A 105 -2.72 -10.09 4.04
CA PRO A 105 -2.27 -10.73 2.79
C PRO A 105 -3.41 -11.36 1.99
N LEU A 106 -4.56 -11.58 2.60
CA LEU A 106 -5.72 -12.23 1.97
C LEU A 106 -6.79 -11.23 1.52
N VAL A 107 -6.39 -9.99 1.24
CA VAL A 107 -7.32 -8.98 0.72
C VAL A 107 -8.04 -9.49 -0.53
N ASP A 108 -9.36 -9.32 -0.58
CA ASP A 108 -10.18 -9.75 -1.70
C ASP A 108 -10.24 -8.66 -2.76
N ILE A 109 -9.68 -8.93 -3.92
CA ILE A 109 -9.60 -7.98 -5.03
C ILE A 109 -10.98 -7.66 -5.61
N ASN A 110 -11.92 -8.59 -5.57
CA ASN A 110 -13.29 -8.33 -6.03
C ASN A 110 -13.98 -7.29 -5.14
N ILE A 111 -13.78 -7.38 -3.82
CA ILE A 111 -14.31 -6.39 -2.87
C ILE A 111 -13.64 -5.03 -3.12
N VAL A 112 -12.33 -4.99 -3.27
CA VAL A 112 -11.60 -3.75 -3.57
C VAL A 112 -12.11 -3.11 -4.85
N ASN A 113 -12.25 -3.89 -5.92
CA ASN A 113 -12.76 -3.39 -7.20
C ASN A 113 -14.19 -2.85 -7.09
N ASN A 114 -15.04 -3.52 -6.33
CA ASN A 114 -16.42 -3.05 -6.10
C ASN A 114 -16.45 -1.73 -5.34
N LEU A 115 -15.61 -1.57 -4.31
CA LEU A 115 -15.49 -0.31 -3.57
C LEU A 115 -15.02 0.82 -4.49
N ILE A 116 -14.05 0.55 -5.35
CA ILE A 116 -13.56 1.53 -6.33
C ILE A 116 -14.70 1.99 -7.25
N LYS A 117 -15.46 1.05 -7.79
CA LYS A 117 -16.61 1.36 -8.67
C LYS A 117 -17.64 2.22 -7.96
N ILE A 118 -17.93 1.93 -6.70
CA ILE A 118 -18.91 2.69 -5.90
C ILE A 118 -18.42 4.11 -5.66
N ILE A 119 -17.19 4.30 -5.20
CA ILE A 119 -16.67 5.62 -4.86
C ILE A 119 -16.53 6.52 -6.11
N VAL A 120 -16.09 5.94 -7.22
CA VAL A 120 -15.97 6.71 -8.48
C VAL A 120 -17.34 7.13 -9.00
N LYS A 121 -18.34 6.25 -8.93
CA LYS A 121 -19.70 6.52 -9.41
C LYS A 121 -20.43 7.54 -8.54
N LYS A 122 -20.35 7.39 -7.21
CA LYS A 122 -21.14 8.19 -6.27
C LYS A 122 -20.39 9.41 -5.71
N LYS A 123 -19.12 9.54 -6.00
CA LYS A 123 -18.27 10.68 -5.58
C LYS A 123 -18.27 10.92 -4.07
N TYR A 124 -18.20 9.85 -3.29
CA TYR A 124 -18.05 9.98 -1.84
C TYR A 124 -16.65 10.52 -1.49
N ASP A 125 -16.57 11.29 -0.41
CA ASP A 125 -15.29 11.80 0.11
C ASP A 125 -14.52 10.72 0.88
N TYR A 126 -15.26 9.80 1.50
CA TYR A 126 -14.68 8.74 2.31
C TYR A 126 -15.56 7.49 2.28
#